data_4c897b8bfa3e39df625114429fbe0a6c
#
_entry.id   4c897b8bfa3e39df625114429fbe0a6c
#
_cell.length_a   1.000
_cell.length_b   1.000
_cell.length_c   1.000
_cell.angle_alpha   90.00
_cell.angle_beta   90.00
_cell.angle_gamma   90.00
#
_symmetry.space_group_name_H-M   'P 1'
#
loop_
_entity.id
_entity.type
_entity.pdbx_description
1 polymer ?
#
loop_
_entity_poly.entity_id
_entity_poly.type
_entity_poly.pdbx_seq_one_letter_code
_entity_poly.pdbx_strand_id
1 'polypeptide(L)'
;MVTSSLQTIAPQRDIDGSLFLVNRTYRISEDYVPQVVQADVSGSLRSMRPEAAAALEEMFAACKEEAGVTLVTVSGYRSYQKQKNIYNNKLKSVGGSEEKADEYVARPGASEHQLGMAMDVGQRNSSAGLTSSFADTKGGAWIAENCWRFGFILRYQEGWEDITGYSYEPWHVRYVGLEHAQAMHEANVPMETYMEDLREQVMIDLLVLE
;
A
#
# COMPACT_ATOMS: atom_id res chain seq x y z
N MET A 1 26.52 -6.24 -4.21
CA MET A 1 26.38 -5.48 -2.95
C MET A 1 26.13 -3.97 -3.18
N VAL A 2 26.86 -3.28 -4.06
CA VAL A 2 26.69 -1.82 -4.30
C VAL A 2 25.33 -1.44 -4.92
N THR A 3 24.74 -2.27 -5.78
CA THR A 3 23.42 -2.02 -6.41
C THR A 3 22.25 -2.06 -5.43
N SER A 4 22.29 -2.93 -4.42
CA SER A 4 21.26 -3.01 -3.38
C SER A 4 21.26 -1.74 -2.49
N SER A 5 22.44 -1.23 -2.14
CA SER A 5 22.57 -0.02 -1.32
C SER A 5 22.07 1.25 -2.05
N LEU A 6 22.30 1.36 -3.38
CA LEU A 6 21.83 2.50 -4.16
C LEU A 6 20.30 2.54 -4.31
N GLN A 7 19.63 1.40 -4.40
CA GLN A 7 18.17 1.33 -4.41
C GLN A 7 17.57 1.82 -3.08
N THR A 8 18.23 1.56 -1.99
CA THR A 8 17.81 2.01 -0.65
C THR A 8 18.03 3.51 -0.42
N ILE A 9 19.12 4.09 -0.94
CA ILE A 9 19.48 5.53 -0.78
C ILE A 9 18.57 6.44 -1.63
N ALA A 10 18.09 5.97 -2.78
CA ALA A 10 17.29 6.76 -3.70
C ALA A 10 16.04 6.00 -4.18
N PRO A 11 15.14 5.59 -3.28
CA PRO A 11 13.97 4.79 -3.63
C PRO A 11 13.04 5.49 -4.63
N GLN A 12 13.05 6.83 -4.66
CA GLN A 12 12.30 7.62 -5.65
C GLN A 12 12.88 7.58 -7.07
N ARG A 13 14.05 6.99 -7.27
CA ARG A 13 14.65 6.77 -8.61
C ARG A 13 14.34 5.39 -9.15
N ASP A 14 13.90 4.48 -8.31
CA ASP A 14 13.50 3.13 -8.69
C ASP A 14 12.00 2.95 -8.52
N ILE A 15 11.24 3.45 -9.50
CA ILE A 15 9.77 3.34 -9.50
C ILE A 15 9.29 1.90 -9.58
N ASP A 16 10.15 1.00 -10.06
CA ASP A 16 9.88 -0.44 -10.10
C ASP A 16 10.33 -1.16 -8.82
N GLY A 17 10.98 -0.46 -7.90
CA GLY A 17 11.33 -0.99 -6.57
C GLY A 17 10.14 -1.06 -5.62
N SER A 18 10.17 -2.06 -4.73
CA SER A 18 9.09 -2.27 -3.74
C SER A 18 8.97 -1.12 -2.73
N LEU A 19 10.05 -0.37 -2.51
CA LEU A 19 10.12 0.76 -1.58
C LEU A 19 9.85 2.13 -2.24
N PHE A 20 9.40 2.18 -3.50
CA PHE A 20 9.04 3.46 -4.10
C PHE A 20 7.89 4.11 -3.32
N LEU A 21 8.17 5.23 -2.64
CA LEU A 21 7.20 5.94 -1.83
C LEU A 21 6.30 6.81 -2.70
N VAL A 22 4.99 6.61 -2.57
CA VAL A 22 3.96 7.44 -3.21
C VAL A 22 3.04 8.01 -2.15
N ASN A 23 2.94 9.31 -2.11
CA ASN A 23 2.06 10.05 -1.23
C ASN A 23 1.74 11.43 -1.80
N ARG A 24 1.24 12.35 -0.99
CA ARG A 24 0.91 13.72 -1.42
C ARG A 24 2.11 14.51 -1.92
N THR A 25 3.32 14.22 -1.40
CA THR A 25 4.58 14.87 -1.76
C THR A 25 5.22 14.20 -2.96
N TYR A 26 5.29 12.88 -2.97
CA TYR A 26 5.95 12.07 -4.00
C TYR A 26 4.92 11.49 -4.95
N ARG A 27 4.87 11.98 -6.18
CA ARG A 27 3.85 11.62 -7.16
C ARG A 27 4.44 10.87 -8.35
N ILE A 28 3.62 10.01 -8.91
CA ILE A 28 3.92 9.25 -10.13
C ILE A 28 3.42 10.03 -11.35
N SER A 29 4.20 10.00 -12.44
CA SER A 29 3.82 10.56 -13.74
C SER A 29 2.55 9.89 -14.29
N GLU A 30 1.77 10.63 -15.11
CA GLU A 30 0.61 10.08 -15.81
C GLU A 30 0.98 9.00 -16.84
N ASP A 31 2.20 9.02 -17.35
CA ASP A 31 2.72 8.09 -18.35
C ASP A 31 3.19 6.76 -17.74
N TYR A 32 3.32 6.69 -16.41
CA TYR A 32 3.77 5.45 -15.77
C TYR A 32 2.65 4.42 -15.74
N VAL A 33 2.91 3.27 -16.37
CA VAL A 33 2.03 2.11 -16.39
C VAL A 33 2.84 0.86 -16.06
N PRO A 34 2.67 0.26 -14.87
CA PRO A 34 3.39 -0.95 -14.51
C PRO A 34 2.89 -2.17 -15.29
N GLN A 35 3.74 -3.18 -15.42
CA GLN A 35 3.27 -4.49 -15.84
C GLN A 35 2.45 -5.11 -14.70
N VAL A 36 1.22 -5.52 -15.00
CA VAL A 36 0.32 -6.12 -14.00
C VAL A 36 -0.25 -7.45 -14.50
N VAL A 37 -0.56 -8.33 -13.55
CA VAL A 37 -1.27 -9.60 -13.77
C VAL A 37 -2.54 -9.63 -12.92
N GLN A 38 -3.45 -10.53 -13.24
CA GLN A 38 -4.64 -10.80 -12.41
C GLN A 38 -4.25 -11.81 -11.33
N ALA A 39 -4.32 -11.43 -10.06
CA ALA A 39 -4.14 -12.38 -8.96
C ALA A 39 -5.25 -13.45 -8.99
N ASP A 40 -4.89 -14.71 -8.73
CA ASP A 40 -5.83 -15.83 -8.70
C ASP A 40 -6.52 -15.96 -7.34
N VAL A 41 -7.28 -14.95 -7.00
CA VAL A 41 -8.05 -14.84 -5.75
C VAL A 41 -9.49 -14.39 -6.02
N SER A 42 -10.34 -14.51 -5.00
CA SER A 42 -11.72 -14.02 -5.06
C SER A 42 -11.78 -12.50 -5.02
N GLY A 43 -12.74 -11.91 -5.71
CA GLY A 43 -13.03 -10.47 -5.64
C GLY A 43 -13.04 -9.80 -7.01
N SER A 44 -12.91 -8.47 -7.01
CA SER A 44 -12.94 -7.61 -8.20
C SER A 44 -11.62 -6.83 -8.31
N LEU A 45 -11.35 -6.28 -9.51
CA LEU A 45 -10.18 -5.41 -9.78
C LEU A 45 -8.86 -5.97 -9.22
N ARG A 46 -8.56 -7.22 -9.54
CA ARG A 46 -7.48 -8.05 -8.98
C ARG A 46 -6.10 -7.78 -9.56
N SER A 47 -5.94 -6.77 -10.39
CA SER A 47 -4.66 -6.50 -11.07
C SER A 47 -3.63 -5.95 -10.10
N MET A 48 -2.47 -6.59 -10.06
CA MET A 48 -1.28 -6.16 -9.31
C MET A 48 -0.01 -6.47 -10.11
N ARG A 49 1.12 -5.95 -9.69
CA ARG A 49 2.41 -6.41 -10.21
C ARG A 49 2.61 -7.89 -9.86
N PRO A 50 3.35 -8.67 -10.69
CA PRO A 50 3.43 -10.13 -10.54
C PRO A 50 3.86 -10.58 -9.13
N GLU A 51 4.89 -9.94 -8.56
CA GLU A 51 5.41 -10.25 -7.23
C GLU A 51 4.38 -9.98 -6.11
N ALA A 52 3.67 -8.86 -6.21
CA ALA A 52 2.63 -8.49 -5.24
C ALA A 52 1.38 -9.38 -5.39
N ALA A 53 1.05 -9.81 -6.62
CA ALA A 53 -0.05 -10.73 -6.88
C ALA A 53 0.20 -12.10 -6.26
N ALA A 54 1.40 -12.68 -6.46
CA ALA A 54 1.78 -13.96 -5.87
C ALA A 54 1.73 -13.91 -4.33
N ALA A 55 2.28 -12.85 -3.73
CA ALA A 55 2.24 -12.65 -2.28
C ALA A 55 0.80 -12.49 -1.74
N LEU A 56 -0.09 -11.83 -2.51
CA LEU A 56 -1.50 -11.69 -2.15
C LEU A 56 -2.24 -13.03 -2.16
N GLU A 57 -1.95 -13.89 -3.13
CA GLU A 57 -2.50 -15.23 -3.24
C GLU A 57 -2.14 -16.08 -2.02
N GLU A 58 -0.86 -16.06 -1.61
CA GLU A 58 -0.37 -16.73 -0.40
C GLU A 58 -1.05 -16.17 0.87
N MET A 59 -1.14 -14.85 1.01
CA MET A 59 -1.81 -14.20 2.14
C MET A 59 -3.28 -14.59 2.25
N PHE A 60 -4.01 -14.64 1.14
CA PHE A 60 -5.43 -15.01 1.14
C PHE A 60 -5.63 -16.49 1.47
N ALA A 61 -4.75 -17.36 0.97
CA ALA A 61 -4.75 -18.78 1.30
C ALA A 61 -4.51 -19.02 2.80
N ALA A 62 -3.51 -18.36 3.36
CA ALA A 62 -3.18 -18.45 4.78
C ALA A 62 -4.33 -17.93 5.67
N CYS A 63 -4.95 -16.80 5.35
CA CYS A 63 -6.12 -16.31 6.09
C CYS A 63 -7.28 -17.31 6.05
N LYS A 64 -7.50 -17.96 4.92
CA LYS A 64 -8.52 -18.98 4.77
C LYS A 64 -8.23 -20.21 5.64
N GLU A 65 -6.98 -20.64 5.69
CA GLU A 65 -6.54 -21.79 6.48
C GLU A 65 -6.56 -21.49 7.99
N GLU A 66 -5.96 -20.37 8.39
CA GLU A 66 -5.71 -20.04 9.80
C GLU A 66 -6.95 -19.47 10.51
N ALA A 67 -7.72 -18.59 9.83
CA ALA A 67 -8.88 -17.92 10.42
C ALA A 67 -10.25 -18.44 9.90
N GLY A 68 -10.25 -19.31 8.89
CA GLY A 68 -11.48 -19.79 8.25
C GLY A 68 -12.22 -18.70 7.44
N VAL A 69 -11.56 -17.59 7.13
CA VAL A 69 -12.13 -16.41 6.48
C VAL A 69 -11.75 -16.36 5.01
N THR A 70 -12.70 -16.07 4.15
CA THR A 70 -12.43 -15.79 2.73
C THR A 70 -12.29 -14.28 2.54
N LEU A 71 -11.07 -13.83 2.29
CA LEU A 71 -10.80 -12.46 1.85
C LEU A 71 -11.22 -12.28 0.39
N VAL A 72 -11.49 -11.05 0.01
CA VAL A 72 -11.82 -10.65 -1.37
C VAL A 72 -11.09 -9.38 -1.73
N THR A 73 -10.65 -9.26 -2.98
CA THR A 73 -10.12 -8.01 -3.49
C THR A 73 -11.27 -7.06 -3.84
N VAL A 74 -11.06 -5.78 -3.60
CA VAL A 74 -12.00 -4.71 -3.94
C VAL A 74 -11.42 -3.78 -5.00
N SER A 75 -10.16 -3.36 -4.82
CA SER A 75 -9.49 -2.46 -5.77
C SER A 75 -7.98 -2.71 -5.75
N GLY A 76 -7.43 -3.14 -6.89
CA GLY A 76 -5.98 -3.25 -7.13
C GLY A 76 -5.45 -2.10 -7.96
N TYR A 77 -4.69 -2.39 -9.03
CA TYR A 77 -4.15 -1.38 -9.93
C TYR A 77 -5.22 -0.40 -10.44
N ARG A 78 -4.89 0.87 -10.36
CA ARG A 78 -5.68 1.98 -10.93
C ARG A 78 -4.77 2.89 -11.76
N SER A 79 -5.09 3.07 -13.05
CA SER A 79 -4.37 4.01 -13.89
C SER A 79 -4.51 5.45 -13.38
N TYR A 80 -3.56 6.32 -13.74
CA TYR A 80 -3.63 7.75 -13.45
C TYR A 80 -4.99 8.36 -13.87
N GLN A 81 -5.45 8.04 -15.08
CA GLN A 81 -6.73 8.54 -15.59
C GLN A 81 -7.93 8.05 -14.75
N LYS A 82 -7.91 6.80 -14.29
CA LYS A 82 -8.95 6.28 -13.39
C LYS A 82 -8.95 7.02 -12.07
N GLN A 83 -7.78 7.26 -11.48
CA GLN A 83 -7.63 8.03 -10.24
C GLN A 83 -8.11 9.47 -10.42
N LYS A 84 -7.79 10.11 -11.55
CA LYS A 84 -8.25 11.47 -11.89
C LYS A 84 -9.78 11.55 -11.93
N ASN A 85 -10.42 10.54 -12.49
CA ASN A 85 -11.89 10.51 -12.54
C ASN A 85 -12.50 10.34 -11.14
N ILE A 86 -11.91 9.47 -10.29
CA ILE A 86 -12.35 9.27 -8.90
C ILE A 86 -12.20 10.58 -8.11
N TYR A 87 -11.05 11.23 -8.20
CA TYR A 87 -10.77 12.49 -7.52
C TYR A 87 -11.73 13.60 -7.97
N ASN A 88 -11.94 13.77 -9.27
CA ASN A 88 -12.85 14.77 -9.81
C ASN A 88 -14.31 14.54 -9.38
N ASN A 89 -14.74 13.28 -9.26
CA ASN A 89 -16.07 12.96 -8.75
C ASN A 89 -16.20 13.32 -7.28
N LYS A 90 -15.17 13.03 -6.47
CA LYS A 90 -15.14 13.43 -5.07
C LYS A 90 -15.14 14.95 -4.93
N LEU A 91 -14.30 15.64 -5.70
CA LEU A 91 -14.23 17.11 -5.70
C LEU A 91 -15.61 17.75 -5.97
N LYS A 92 -16.34 17.23 -6.97
CA LYS A 92 -17.73 17.67 -7.24
C LYS A 92 -18.65 17.40 -6.06
N SER A 93 -18.56 16.24 -5.41
CA SER A 93 -19.44 15.85 -4.30
C SER A 93 -19.23 16.69 -3.04
N VAL A 94 -18.06 17.29 -2.87
CA VAL A 94 -17.71 18.19 -1.74
C VAL A 94 -17.77 19.67 -2.10
N GLY A 95 -18.48 20.02 -3.19
CA GLY A 95 -18.69 21.40 -3.61
C GLY A 95 -17.47 22.10 -4.18
N GLY A 96 -16.49 21.36 -4.70
CA GLY A 96 -15.27 21.90 -5.32
C GLY A 96 -14.13 22.19 -4.32
N SER A 97 -14.28 21.83 -3.04
CA SER A 97 -13.20 21.98 -2.05
C SER A 97 -12.14 20.89 -2.24
N GLU A 98 -10.94 21.30 -2.68
CA GLU A 98 -9.80 20.38 -2.79
C GLU A 98 -9.39 19.83 -1.41
N GLU A 99 -9.37 20.67 -0.37
CA GLU A 99 -9.03 20.27 0.99
C GLU A 99 -9.94 19.13 1.48
N LYS A 100 -11.27 19.29 1.31
CA LYS A 100 -12.22 18.22 1.66
C LYS A 100 -12.11 16.99 0.78
N ALA A 101 -11.75 17.13 -0.50
CA ALA A 101 -11.56 15.99 -1.37
C ALA A 101 -10.31 15.19 -0.97
N ASP A 102 -9.22 15.89 -0.62
CA ASP A 102 -7.94 15.31 -0.21
C ASP A 102 -8.04 14.48 1.08
N GLU A 103 -9.00 14.78 1.98
CA GLU A 103 -9.24 13.96 3.18
C GLU A 103 -9.63 12.51 2.86
N TYR A 104 -10.26 12.27 1.71
CA TYR A 104 -10.87 10.98 1.37
C TYR A 104 -10.24 10.27 0.17
N VAL A 105 -9.65 11.04 -0.76
CA VAL A 105 -9.19 10.48 -2.04
C VAL A 105 -7.84 11.07 -2.42
N ALA A 106 -6.89 10.19 -2.71
CA ALA A 106 -5.60 10.61 -3.23
C ALA A 106 -5.74 11.35 -4.57
N ARG A 107 -4.96 12.42 -4.74
CA ARG A 107 -4.84 13.13 -6.02
C ARG A 107 -4.25 12.22 -7.10
N PRO A 108 -4.50 12.49 -8.39
CA PRO A 108 -3.85 11.77 -9.48
C PRO A 108 -2.32 11.79 -9.32
N GLY A 109 -1.70 10.63 -9.45
CA GLY A 109 -0.26 10.44 -9.23
C GLY A 109 0.13 10.23 -7.76
N ALA A 110 -0.75 10.50 -6.78
CA ALA A 110 -0.48 10.35 -5.35
C ALA A 110 -1.05 9.05 -4.75
N SER A 111 -1.57 8.15 -5.59
CA SER A 111 -2.17 6.88 -5.16
C SER A 111 -1.23 5.71 -5.40
N GLU A 112 -0.96 4.90 -4.37
CA GLU A 112 -0.15 3.68 -4.46
C GLU A 112 -0.75 2.62 -5.40
N HIS A 113 -2.04 2.67 -5.66
CA HIS A 113 -2.69 1.78 -6.63
C HIS A 113 -2.13 1.96 -8.05
N GLN A 114 -1.56 3.13 -8.38
CA GLN A 114 -0.93 3.33 -9.69
C GLN A 114 0.39 2.56 -9.83
N LEU A 115 1.06 2.23 -8.72
CA LEU A 115 2.24 1.35 -8.73
C LEU A 115 1.89 -0.11 -9.05
N GLY A 116 0.65 -0.51 -8.84
CA GLY A 116 0.26 -1.93 -8.90
C GLY A 116 0.71 -2.74 -7.68
N MET A 117 1.08 -2.08 -6.58
CA MET A 117 1.58 -2.72 -5.35
C MET A 117 0.63 -2.57 -4.16
N ALA A 118 -0.51 -1.90 -4.32
CA ALA A 118 -1.53 -1.76 -3.29
C ALA A 118 -2.79 -2.52 -3.65
N MET A 119 -3.47 -3.03 -2.62
CA MET A 119 -4.76 -3.70 -2.74
C MET A 119 -5.69 -3.27 -1.62
N ASP A 120 -6.90 -2.87 -1.99
CA ASP A 120 -8.01 -2.73 -1.05
C ASP A 120 -8.67 -4.11 -0.88
N VAL A 121 -8.72 -4.58 0.36
CA VAL A 121 -9.19 -5.93 0.73
C VAL A 121 -10.50 -5.84 1.50
N GLY A 122 -11.40 -6.76 1.25
CA GLY A 122 -12.63 -6.97 2.01
C GLY A 122 -12.74 -8.41 2.52
N GLN A 123 -13.81 -8.68 3.26
CA GLN A 123 -14.19 -10.03 3.69
C GLN A 123 -15.47 -10.44 2.99
N ARG A 124 -15.52 -11.67 2.46
CA ARG A 124 -16.71 -12.23 1.83
C ARG A 124 -17.88 -12.24 2.82
N ASN A 125 -19.06 -11.84 2.37
CA ASN A 125 -20.29 -11.75 3.16
C ASN A 125 -20.23 -10.77 4.37
N SER A 126 -19.25 -9.87 4.38
CA SER A 126 -19.22 -8.76 5.35
C SER A 126 -19.91 -7.53 4.76
N SER A 127 -20.63 -6.79 5.61
CA SER A 127 -21.20 -5.48 5.26
C SER A 127 -20.27 -4.31 5.58
N ALA A 128 -19.07 -4.57 6.12
CA ALA A 128 -18.12 -3.53 6.53
C ALA A 128 -17.66 -2.64 5.37
N GLY A 129 -17.56 -3.20 4.15
CA GLY A 129 -17.07 -2.46 2.99
C GLY A 129 -15.65 -1.92 3.20
N LEU A 130 -15.32 -0.83 2.50
CA LEU A 130 -14.07 -0.06 2.72
C LEU A 130 -14.33 1.04 3.76
N THR A 131 -14.49 0.65 5.00
CA THR A 131 -14.70 1.55 6.15
C THR A 131 -13.89 1.06 7.35
N SER A 132 -13.72 1.89 8.37
CA SER A 132 -13.00 1.53 9.60
C SER A 132 -13.56 0.27 10.27
N SER A 133 -14.86 -0.02 10.10
CA SER A 133 -15.48 -1.26 10.65
C SER A 133 -14.95 -2.54 9.99
N PHE A 134 -14.16 -2.47 8.92
CA PHE A 134 -13.44 -3.64 8.41
C PHE A 134 -12.45 -4.19 9.44
N ALA A 135 -11.84 -3.34 10.26
CA ALA A 135 -10.95 -3.75 11.36
C ALA A 135 -11.63 -4.69 12.35
N ASP A 136 -12.94 -4.52 12.59
CA ASP A 136 -13.73 -5.33 13.53
C ASP A 136 -14.10 -6.70 12.96
N THR A 137 -13.85 -6.93 11.68
CA THR A 137 -14.08 -8.25 11.06
C THR A 137 -12.93 -9.21 11.39
N LYS A 138 -13.21 -10.51 11.35
CA LYS A 138 -12.15 -11.53 11.51
C LYS A 138 -11.05 -11.38 10.45
N GLY A 139 -11.42 -11.02 9.22
CA GLY A 139 -10.47 -10.83 8.13
C GLY A 139 -9.62 -9.59 8.33
N GLY A 140 -10.21 -8.47 8.76
CA GLY A 140 -9.47 -7.24 9.04
C GLY A 140 -8.50 -7.40 10.20
N ALA A 141 -8.95 -8.02 11.32
CA ALA A 141 -8.08 -8.32 12.45
C ALA A 141 -6.92 -9.25 12.05
N TRP A 142 -7.20 -10.31 11.25
CA TRP A 142 -6.15 -11.22 10.79
C TRP A 142 -5.14 -10.50 9.89
N ILE A 143 -5.58 -9.63 8.97
CA ILE A 143 -4.69 -8.83 8.11
C ILE A 143 -3.80 -7.94 8.95
N ALA A 144 -4.35 -7.21 9.93
CA ALA A 144 -3.58 -6.31 10.79
C ALA A 144 -2.44 -7.03 11.52
N GLU A 145 -2.67 -8.28 11.94
CA GLU A 145 -1.69 -9.09 12.67
C GLU A 145 -0.69 -9.82 11.75
N ASN A 146 -1.07 -10.13 10.50
CA ASN A 146 -0.36 -11.14 9.72
C ASN A 146 0.12 -10.69 8.34
N CYS A 147 -0.34 -9.56 7.78
CA CYS A 147 -0.01 -9.18 6.39
C CYS A 147 1.50 -9.03 6.15
N TRP A 148 2.27 -8.64 7.16
CA TRP A 148 3.72 -8.50 7.11
C TRP A 148 4.44 -9.82 6.79
N ARG A 149 3.89 -10.97 7.19
CA ARG A 149 4.41 -12.33 6.90
C ARG A 149 4.47 -12.62 5.39
N PHE A 150 3.72 -11.86 4.60
CA PHE A 150 3.58 -12.00 3.14
C PHE A 150 4.15 -10.79 2.40
N GLY A 151 4.94 -9.95 3.07
CA GLY A 151 5.55 -8.78 2.45
C GLY A 151 4.63 -7.58 2.29
N PHE A 152 3.46 -7.59 2.93
CA PHE A 152 2.54 -6.46 2.95
C PHE A 152 2.63 -5.70 4.27
N ILE A 153 2.32 -4.41 4.22
CA ILE A 153 2.07 -3.57 5.39
C ILE A 153 0.63 -3.08 5.37
N LEU A 154 0.04 -2.89 6.55
CA LEU A 154 -1.15 -2.08 6.71
C LEU A 154 -0.69 -0.62 6.62
N ARG A 155 -0.98 0.01 5.48
CA ARG A 155 -0.30 1.25 5.04
C ARG A 155 -0.67 2.48 5.86
N TYR A 156 -1.93 2.58 6.23
CA TYR A 156 -2.51 3.75 6.90
C TYR A 156 -3.14 3.30 8.22
N GLN A 157 -2.32 3.21 9.28
CA GLN A 157 -2.77 2.80 10.60
C GLN A 157 -3.29 4.00 11.39
N GLU A 158 -4.11 3.73 12.38
CA GLU A 158 -4.63 4.73 13.31
C GLU A 158 -3.48 5.38 14.09
N GLY A 159 -3.49 6.71 14.14
CA GLY A 159 -2.44 7.52 14.79
C GLY A 159 -1.26 7.88 13.88
N TRP A 160 -1.27 7.48 12.60
CA TRP A 160 -0.22 7.83 11.64
C TRP A 160 -0.63 8.92 10.64
N GLU A 161 -1.80 9.53 10.81
CA GLU A 161 -2.41 10.47 9.87
C GLU A 161 -1.52 11.69 9.60
N ASP A 162 -0.85 12.20 10.63
CA ASP A 162 0.06 13.36 10.52
C ASP A 162 1.32 13.06 9.72
N ILE A 163 1.73 11.78 9.64
CA ILE A 163 2.92 11.34 8.91
C ILE A 163 2.54 10.93 7.49
N THR A 164 1.54 10.08 7.36
CA THR A 164 1.13 9.52 6.05
C THR A 164 0.29 10.50 5.23
N GLY A 165 -0.41 11.41 5.90
CA GLY A 165 -1.35 12.35 5.30
C GLY A 165 -2.71 11.73 4.93
N TYR A 166 -2.98 10.48 5.32
CA TYR A 166 -4.23 9.76 5.04
C TYR A 166 -4.87 9.26 6.33
N SER A 167 -6.20 9.20 6.35
CA SER A 167 -6.98 8.63 7.46
C SER A 167 -6.73 7.14 7.60
N TYR A 168 -7.10 6.56 8.73
CA TYR A 168 -7.03 5.12 8.99
C TYR A 168 -7.79 4.31 7.94
N GLU A 169 -7.09 3.39 7.26
CA GLU A 169 -7.63 2.51 6.22
C GLU A 169 -7.26 1.05 6.49
N PRO A 170 -8.00 0.32 7.34
CA PRO A 170 -7.68 -1.07 7.70
C PRO A 170 -7.78 -2.05 6.52
N TRP A 171 -8.36 -1.65 5.41
CA TRP A 171 -8.50 -2.43 4.18
C TRP A 171 -7.33 -2.27 3.22
N HIS A 172 -6.53 -1.20 3.35
CA HIS A 172 -5.48 -0.85 2.38
C HIS A 172 -4.14 -1.48 2.75
N VAL A 173 -3.74 -2.50 1.98
CA VAL A 173 -2.45 -3.16 2.15
C VAL A 173 -1.50 -2.78 1.01
N ARG A 174 -0.23 -2.52 1.36
CA ARG A 174 0.84 -2.19 0.44
C ARG A 174 1.93 -3.26 0.48
N TYR A 175 2.27 -3.79 -0.69
CA TYR A 175 3.43 -4.70 -0.84
C TYR A 175 4.74 -3.91 -0.82
N VAL A 176 5.65 -4.32 0.03
CA VAL A 176 7.00 -3.75 0.21
C VAL A 176 8.11 -4.81 0.20
N GLY A 177 7.75 -6.09 0.05
CA GLY A 177 8.66 -7.23 0.18
C GLY A 177 8.79 -7.72 1.62
N LEU A 178 9.16 -9.00 1.78
CA LEU A 178 9.17 -9.68 3.09
C LEU A 178 10.07 -9.01 4.12
N GLU A 179 11.32 -8.71 3.74
CA GLU A 179 12.32 -8.12 4.64
C GLU A 179 11.85 -6.76 5.19
N HIS A 180 11.36 -5.90 4.31
CA HIS A 180 10.93 -4.56 4.69
C HIS A 180 9.61 -4.57 5.46
N ALA A 181 8.67 -5.46 5.11
CA ALA A 181 7.42 -5.61 5.83
C ALA A 181 7.65 -6.08 7.27
N GLN A 182 8.55 -7.05 7.45
CA GLN A 182 8.94 -7.54 8.77
C GLN A 182 9.61 -6.43 9.59
N ALA A 183 10.57 -5.71 9.02
CA ALA A 183 11.27 -4.64 9.71
C ALA A 183 10.33 -3.51 10.14
N MET A 184 9.40 -3.08 9.26
CA MET A 184 8.40 -2.06 9.61
C MET A 184 7.42 -2.56 10.69
N HIS A 185 7.03 -3.84 10.65
CA HIS A 185 6.18 -4.44 11.66
C HIS A 185 6.87 -4.48 13.03
N GLU A 186 8.12 -4.95 13.10
CA GLU A 186 8.89 -5.04 14.35
C GLU A 186 9.16 -3.65 14.96
N ALA A 187 9.47 -2.65 14.12
CA ALA A 187 9.68 -1.28 14.56
C ALA A 187 8.37 -0.54 14.87
N ASN A 188 7.23 -1.01 14.36
CA ASN A 188 5.91 -0.37 14.44
C ASN A 188 5.94 1.09 13.95
N VAL A 189 6.45 1.31 12.74
CA VAL A 189 6.57 2.64 12.13
C VAL A 189 5.94 2.68 10.75
N PRO A 190 5.43 3.85 10.30
CA PRO A 190 4.94 4.03 8.94
C PRO A 190 6.09 3.99 7.94
N MET A 191 5.76 3.70 6.68
CA MET A 191 6.73 3.59 5.59
C MET A 191 7.59 4.86 5.44
N GLU A 192 7.04 6.04 5.65
CA GLU A 192 7.75 7.32 5.60
C GLU A 192 8.93 7.33 6.59
N THR A 193 8.66 7.00 7.85
CA THR A 193 9.68 6.97 8.92
C THR A 193 10.71 5.88 8.64
N TYR A 194 10.27 4.67 8.30
CA TYR A 194 11.17 3.57 7.94
C TYR A 194 12.15 3.96 6.82
N MET A 195 11.67 4.67 5.79
CA MET A 195 12.50 5.11 4.67
C MET A 195 13.53 6.17 5.08
N GLU A 196 13.21 7.03 6.05
CA GLU A 196 14.14 8.01 6.63
C GLU A 196 15.23 7.30 7.42
N ASP A 197 14.86 6.41 8.33
CA ASP A 197 15.79 5.63 9.16
C ASP A 197 16.74 4.78 8.30
N LEU A 198 16.19 4.11 7.27
CA LEU A 198 16.98 3.30 6.35
C LEU A 198 18.00 4.14 5.56
N ARG A 199 17.61 5.35 5.17
CA ARG A 199 18.51 6.28 4.48
C ARG A 199 19.63 6.76 5.40
N GLU A 200 19.32 7.11 6.65
CA GLU A 200 20.29 7.51 7.65
C GLU A 200 21.30 6.39 7.93
N GLN A 201 20.83 5.15 8.11
CA GLN A 201 21.72 4.01 8.34
C GLN A 201 22.69 3.78 7.17
N VAL A 202 22.21 3.82 5.93
CA VAL A 202 23.06 3.68 4.75
C VAL A 202 24.09 4.81 4.65
N MET A 203 23.73 6.04 5.01
CA MET A 203 24.68 7.17 5.03
C MET A 203 25.76 6.97 6.11
N ILE A 204 25.39 6.48 7.30
CA ILE A 204 26.34 6.15 8.36
C ILE A 204 27.30 5.04 7.90
N ASP A 205 26.78 3.97 7.34
CA ASP A 205 27.59 2.83 6.86
C ASP A 205 28.60 3.25 5.78
N LEU A 206 28.21 4.18 4.90
CA LEU A 206 29.11 4.73 3.87
C LEU A 206 30.23 5.58 4.48
N LEU A 207 29.94 6.35 5.54
CA LEU A 207 30.95 7.20 6.21
C LEU A 207 31.96 6.38 7.04
N VAL A 208 31.59 5.18 7.48
CA VAL A 208 32.48 4.29 8.25
C VAL A 208 33.42 3.50 7.32
N LEU A 209 33.13 3.43 6.01
CA LEU A 209 33.95 2.72 5.02
C LEU A 209 35.07 3.59 4.42
N GLU A 210 35.17 4.89 4.74
CA GLU A 210 36.26 5.79 4.39
C GLU A 210 37.34 5.85 5.51
#